data_403cb46a777e2bb82576d88c2e8e9fb7
#
_entry.id   403cb46a777e2bb82576d88c2e8e9fb7
#
_cell.length_a   1.000
_cell.length_b   1.000
_cell.length_c   1.000
_cell.angle_alpha   90.00
_cell.angle_beta   90.00
_cell.angle_gamma   90.00
#
_symmetry.space_group_name_H-M   'P 1'
#
loop_
_entity.id
_entity.type
_entity.pdbx_description
1 polymer ?
#
loop_
_entity_poly.entity_id
_entity_poly.type
_entity_poly.pdbx_seq_one_letter_code
_entity_poly.pdbx_strand_id
1 'polypeptide(L)'
;MASLTWLGHASFRLDTDDGKRIYVDPWVSGPTCPEAEKAPERADVIAVTHGHGDHAGDVAALQQKLGCKVIGMVELMAWFSQNGIAEVSAGWIAFAERSGYQRVLAR
;
A
#
# COMPACT_ATOMS: atom_id res chain seq x y z
N MET A 1 -7.18 9.60 -18.60
CA MET A 1 -6.40 10.39 -17.62
C MET A 1 -6.51 9.74 -16.24
N ALA A 2 -5.40 9.65 -15.54
CA ALA A 2 -5.42 9.13 -14.18
C ALA A 2 -6.24 10.05 -13.26
N SER A 3 -6.90 9.48 -12.24
CA SER A 3 -7.63 10.26 -11.26
C SER A 3 -7.14 9.94 -9.85
N LEU A 4 -7.07 10.98 -9.02
CA LEU A 4 -6.64 10.87 -7.64
C LEU A 4 -7.81 11.25 -6.74
N THR A 5 -8.19 10.36 -5.83
CA THR A 5 -9.27 10.58 -4.88
C THR A 5 -8.68 10.70 -3.47
N TRP A 6 -8.97 11.79 -2.78
CA TRP A 6 -8.57 11.95 -1.39
C TRP A 6 -9.58 11.26 -0.49
N LEU A 7 -9.08 10.38 0.39
CA LEU A 7 -9.89 9.57 1.31
C LEU A 7 -9.86 10.11 2.74
N GLY A 8 -9.48 11.35 2.91
CA GLY A 8 -9.31 11.95 4.22
C GLY A 8 -7.91 11.73 4.77
N HIS A 9 -7.47 12.59 5.69
CA HIS A 9 -6.15 12.54 6.31
C HIS A 9 -5.05 12.43 5.24
N ALA A 10 -4.21 11.43 5.31
CA ALA A 10 -3.14 11.20 4.33
C ALA A 10 -3.45 10.02 3.40
N SER A 11 -4.71 9.64 3.28
CA SER A 11 -5.14 8.48 2.50
C SER A 11 -5.58 8.90 1.11
N PHE A 12 -5.11 8.17 0.10
CA PHE A 12 -5.42 8.48 -1.30
C PHE A 12 -5.69 7.20 -2.09
N ARG A 13 -6.51 7.35 -3.13
CA ARG A 13 -6.71 6.31 -4.14
C ARG A 13 -6.36 6.89 -5.50
N LEU A 14 -5.48 6.20 -6.21
CA LEU A 14 -5.10 6.55 -7.58
C LEU A 14 -5.69 5.51 -8.53
N ASP A 15 -6.45 5.96 -9.50
CA ASP A 15 -6.96 5.13 -10.59
C ASP A 15 -6.22 5.52 -11.87
N THR A 16 -5.51 4.57 -12.47
CA THR A 16 -4.69 4.82 -13.65
C THR A 16 -5.52 4.67 -14.94
N ASP A 17 -4.98 5.16 -16.04
CA ASP A 17 -5.65 5.09 -17.34
C ASP A 17 -5.89 3.65 -17.80
N ASP A 18 -5.01 2.73 -17.43
CA ASP A 18 -5.12 1.32 -17.81
C ASP A 18 -5.94 0.49 -16.82
N GLY A 19 -6.67 1.14 -15.92
CA GLY A 19 -7.61 0.45 -15.02
C GLY A 19 -7.01 -0.09 -13.74
N LYS A 20 -5.79 0.28 -13.38
CA LYS A 20 -5.17 -0.13 -12.12
C LYS A 20 -5.64 0.77 -10.99
N ARG A 21 -5.77 0.21 -9.80
CA ARG A 21 -6.18 0.95 -8.61
C ARG A 21 -5.13 0.79 -7.53
N ILE A 22 -4.61 1.93 -7.06
CA ILE A 22 -3.54 1.99 -6.06
C ILE A 22 -4.03 2.79 -4.88
N TYR A 23 -3.94 2.22 -3.68
CA TYR A 23 -4.19 2.94 -2.44
C TYR A 23 -2.87 3.35 -1.81
N VAL A 24 -2.83 4.56 -1.26
CA VAL A 24 -1.68 5.08 -0.52
C VAL A 24 -2.14 5.37 0.90
N ASP A 25 -1.50 4.73 1.88
CA ASP A 25 -1.81 4.88 3.30
C ASP A 25 -3.33 4.81 3.58
N PRO A 26 -4.01 3.72 3.18
CA PRO A 26 -5.47 3.68 3.19
C PRO A 26 -6.03 3.50 4.61
N TRP A 27 -6.24 4.61 5.30
CA TRP A 27 -6.89 4.61 6.61
C TRP A 27 -8.39 4.76 6.44
N VAL A 28 -9.03 3.73 5.87
CA VAL A 28 -10.46 3.78 5.52
C VAL A 28 -11.37 3.72 6.74
N SER A 29 -10.89 3.20 7.87
CA SER A 29 -11.62 3.24 9.14
C SER A 29 -11.52 4.59 9.86
N GLY A 30 -10.74 5.52 9.33
CA GLY A 30 -10.54 6.82 9.94
C GLY A 30 -11.79 7.70 9.89
N PRO A 31 -11.88 8.69 10.80
CA PRO A 31 -13.09 9.50 10.93
C PRO A 31 -13.37 10.44 9.75
N THR A 32 -12.36 10.72 8.94
CA THR A 32 -12.49 11.61 7.80
C THR A 32 -12.66 10.91 6.47
N CYS A 33 -12.62 9.56 6.44
CA CYS A 33 -12.84 8.81 5.21
C CYS A 33 -14.32 8.90 4.81
N PRO A 34 -14.63 9.26 3.56
CA PRO A 34 -16.02 9.28 3.10
C PRO A 34 -16.67 7.90 3.21
N GLU A 35 -17.93 7.86 3.60
CA GLU A 35 -18.66 6.60 3.78
C GLU A 35 -18.61 5.72 2.53
N ALA A 36 -18.74 6.31 1.35
CA ALA A 36 -18.71 5.57 0.08
C ALA A 36 -17.37 4.89 -0.19
N GLU A 37 -16.31 5.29 0.52
CA GLU A 37 -14.95 4.79 0.30
C GLU A 37 -14.45 3.88 1.41
N LYS A 38 -15.28 3.61 2.44
CA LYS A 38 -14.85 2.85 3.62
C LYS A 38 -14.72 1.34 3.38
N ALA A 39 -15.29 0.83 2.29
CA ALA A 39 -15.26 -0.60 1.98
C ALA A 39 -14.72 -0.83 0.57
N PRO A 40 -13.40 -0.73 0.39
CA PRO A 40 -12.79 -1.00 -0.91
C PRO A 40 -13.16 -2.38 -1.43
N GLU A 41 -13.48 -2.48 -2.72
CA GLU A 41 -13.88 -3.73 -3.36
C GLU A 41 -12.75 -4.35 -4.17
N ARG A 42 -11.79 -3.54 -4.59
CA ARG A 42 -10.62 -4.01 -5.33
C ARG A 42 -9.43 -3.08 -5.13
N ALA A 43 -8.25 -3.62 -5.27
CA ALA A 43 -7.01 -2.87 -5.35
C ALA A 43 -5.98 -3.73 -6.06
N ASP A 44 -5.10 -3.10 -6.82
CA ASP A 44 -3.97 -3.79 -7.42
C ASP A 44 -2.74 -3.68 -6.52
N VAL A 45 -2.57 -2.53 -5.88
CA VAL A 45 -1.44 -2.27 -4.99
C VAL A 45 -1.89 -1.38 -3.83
N ILE A 46 -1.37 -1.66 -2.65
CA ILE A 46 -1.42 -0.76 -1.50
C ILE A 46 0.01 -0.30 -1.23
N ALA A 47 0.23 1.00 -1.28
CA ALA A 47 1.52 1.60 -0.95
C ALA A 47 1.44 2.22 0.45
N VAL A 48 2.39 1.89 1.31
CA VAL A 48 2.42 2.37 2.70
C VAL A 48 3.69 3.16 2.93
N THR A 49 3.54 4.40 3.41
CA THR A 49 4.70 5.27 3.61
C THR A 49 5.44 4.94 4.89
N HIS A 50 4.72 4.62 5.97
CA HIS A 50 5.34 4.29 7.26
C HIS A 50 4.33 3.54 8.15
N GLY A 51 4.76 3.13 9.33
CA GLY A 51 4.03 2.20 10.18
C GLY A 51 3.08 2.81 11.20
N HIS A 52 2.84 4.12 11.22
CA HIS A 52 1.86 4.70 12.14
C HIS A 52 0.45 4.18 11.83
N GLY A 53 -0.38 4.03 12.88
CA GLY A 53 -1.71 3.42 12.75
C GLY A 53 -2.65 4.13 11.81
N ASP A 54 -2.57 5.46 11.73
CA ASP A 54 -3.38 6.26 10.83
C ASP A 54 -2.90 6.22 9.36
N HIS A 55 -1.90 5.41 9.08
CA HIS A 55 -1.39 5.16 7.73
C HIS A 55 -1.40 3.67 7.40
N ALA A 56 -0.90 2.84 8.30
CA ALA A 56 -0.72 1.40 8.07
C ALA A 56 -1.78 0.53 8.76
N GLY A 57 -2.62 1.09 9.61
CA GLY A 57 -3.49 0.32 10.49
C GLY A 57 -4.50 -0.56 9.78
N ASP A 58 -5.01 -0.17 8.63
CA ASP A 58 -5.99 -0.95 7.88
C ASP A 58 -5.39 -1.83 6.80
N VAL A 59 -4.07 -1.76 6.59
CA VAL A 59 -3.42 -2.43 5.45
C VAL A 59 -3.56 -3.95 5.54
N ALA A 60 -3.37 -4.53 6.71
CA ALA A 60 -3.46 -5.99 6.88
C ALA A 60 -4.86 -6.50 6.52
N ALA A 61 -5.90 -5.85 7.05
CA ALA A 61 -7.28 -6.24 6.78
C ALA A 61 -7.63 -6.07 5.30
N LEU A 62 -7.20 -4.98 4.68
CA LEU A 62 -7.45 -4.73 3.27
C LEU A 62 -6.71 -5.72 2.39
N GLN A 63 -5.47 -6.05 2.70
CA GLN A 63 -4.71 -7.03 1.93
C GLN A 63 -5.36 -8.41 2.01
N GLN A 64 -5.82 -8.82 3.19
CA GLN A 64 -6.51 -10.10 3.36
C GLN A 64 -7.81 -10.15 2.58
N LYS A 65 -8.56 -9.05 2.55
CA LYS A 65 -9.82 -8.97 1.83
C LYS A 65 -9.63 -8.93 0.32
N LEU A 66 -8.64 -8.17 -0.15
CA LEU A 66 -8.49 -7.86 -1.58
C LEU A 66 -7.43 -8.71 -2.28
N GLY A 67 -6.54 -9.34 -1.53
CA GLY A 67 -5.48 -10.17 -2.10
C GLY A 67 -4.45 -9.41 -2.91
N CYS A 68 -4.33 -8.10 -2.70
CA CYS A 68 -3.46 -7.26 -3.50
C CYS A 68 -2.03 -7.23 -2.98
N LYS A 69 -1.13 -6.67 -3.79
CA LYS A 69 0.26 -6.46 -3.40
C LYS A 69 0.37 -5.27 -2.46
N VAL A 70 1.27 -5.36 -1.48
CA VAL A 70 1.61 -4.28 -0.57
C VAL A 70 3.07 -3.90 -0.77
N ILE A 71 3.34 -2.62 -0.97
CA ILE A 71 4.71 -2.11 -1.11
C ILE A 71 4.97 -1.02 -0.07
N GLY A 72 6.21 -0.89 0.34
CA GLY A 72 6.61 0.12 1.32
C GLY A 72 8.08 0.02 1.65
N MET A 73 8.45 0.63 2.78
CA MET A 73 9.84 0.60 3.26
C MET A 73 10.21 -0.81 3.75
N VAL A 74 11.51 -1.11 3.68
CA VAL A 74 12.03 -2.47 3.95
C VAL A 74 11.61 -2.99 5.32
N GLU A 75 11.79 -2.19 6.36
CA GLU A 75 11.52 -2.61 7.74
C GLU A 75 10.04 -2.93 7.95
N LEU A 76 9.17 -2.10 7.41
CA LEU A 76 7.73 -2.28 7.53
C LEU A 76 7.25 -3.50 6.74
N MET A 77 7.78 -3.70 5.55
CA MET A 77 7.41 -4.85 4.73
C MET A 77 7.89 -6.16 5.35
N ALA A 78 9.07 -6.15 5.98
CA ALA A 78 9.55 -7.30 6.74
C ALA A 78 8.62 -7.62 7.91
N TRP A 79 8.17 -6.59 8.64
CA TRP A 79 7.23 -6.77 9.74
C TRP A 79 5.91 -7.36 9.26
N PHE A 80 5.34 -6.83 8.18
CA PHE A 80 4.10 -7.36 7.61
C PHE A 80 4.27 -8.82 7.18
N SER A 81 5.37 -9.16 6.52
CA SER A 81 5.65 -10.53 6.09
C SER A 81 5.72 -11.49 7.27
N GLN A 82 6.36 -11.07 8.35
CA GLN A 82 6.48 -11.89 9.58
C GLN A 82 5.14 -12.03 10.31
N ASN A 83 4.20 -11.12 10.07
CA ASN A 83 2.89 -11.13 10.70
C ASN A 83 1.79 -11.64 9.76
N GLY A 84 2.15 -12.40 8.75
CA GLY A 84 1.20 -13.14 7.94
C GLY A 84 0.59 -12.38 6.78
N ILE A 85 1.10 -11.20 6.44
CA ILE A 85 0.62 -10.46 5.28
C ILE A 85 1.32 -11.00 4.03
N ALA A 86 0.54 -11.52 3.09
CA ALA A 86 1.05 -12.05 1.84
C ALA A 86 1.33 -10.92 0.83
N GLU A 87 2.06 -11.25 -0.22
CA GLU A 87 2.26 -10.35 -1.37
C GLU A 87 2.92 -9.02 -1.01
N VAL A 88 3.79 -9.01 0.02
CA VAL A 88 4.52 -7.79 0.39
C VAL A 88 5.81 -7.66 -0.41
N SER A 89 6.17 -6.42 -0.72
CA SER A 89 7.40 -6.11 -1.44
C SER A 89 7.89 -4.74 -1.01
N ALA A 90 9.16 -4.64 -0.65
CA ALA A 90 9.74 -3.33 -0.39
C ALA A 90 9.96 -2.62 -1.72
N GLY A 91 9.37 -1.45 -1.88
CA GLY A 91 9.52 -0.67 -3.10
C GLY A 91 10.97 -0.38 -3.43
N TRP A 92 11.80 -0.16 -2.41
CA TRP A 92 13.23 0.03 -2.58
C TRP A 92 13.91 -1.21 -3.19
N ILE A 93 13.52 -2.41 -2.75
CA ILE A 93 14.08 -3.66 -3.30
C ILE A 93 13.65 -3.83 -4.75
N ALA A 94 12.41 -3.57 -5.09
CA ALA A 94 11.93 -3.64 -6.46
C ALA A 94 12.68 -2.67 -7.38
N PHE A 95 12.92 -1.45 -6.90
CA PHE A 95 13.74 -0.48 -7.63
C PHE A 95 15.18 -0.97 -7.79
N ALA A 96 15.77 -1.49 -6.71
CA ALA A 96 17.14 -1.97 -6.72
C ALA A 96 17.34 -3.13 -7.70
N GLU A 97 16.38 -4.03 -7.77
CA GLU A 97 16.43 -5.16 -8.72
C GLU A 97 16.49 -4.67 -10.16
N ARG A 98 15.62 -3.71 -10.52
CA ARG A 98 15.56 -3.19 -11.89
C ARG A 98 16.78 -2.36 -12.27
N SER A 99 17.38 -1.67 -11.29
CA SER A 99 18.51 -0.75 -11.55
C SER A 99 19.87 -1.35 -11.21
N GLY A 100 19.92 -2.57 -10.67
CA GLY A 100 21.18 -3.23 -10.28
C GLY A 100 21.68 -2.85 -8.91
N TYR A 101 20.96 -2.06 -8.14
CA TYR A 101 21.37 -1.68 -6.77
C TYR A 101 21.26 -2.81 -5.77
N GLN A 102 20.58 -3.88 -6.10
CA GLN A 102 20.39 -4.99 -5.16
C GLN A 102 21.71 -5.56 -4.63
N ARG A 103 22.73 -5.60 -5.45
CA ARG A 103 24.06 -6.05 -5.00
C ARG A 103 24.64 -5.17 -3.89
N VAL A 104 24.32 -3.88 -3.94
CA VAL A 104 24.76 -2.94 -2.92
C VAL A 104 23.99 -3.19 -1.62
N LEU A 105 22.68 -3.43 -1.73
CA LEU A 105 21.85 -3.69 -0.56
C LEU A 105 22.17 -5.03 0.11
N ALA A 106 22.62 -6.01 -0.64
CA ALA A 106 22.93 -7.33 -0.12
C ALA A 106 24.25 -7.37 0.67
N ARG A 107 25.01 -6.31 0.66
CA ARG A 107 26.24 -6.19 1.44
C ARG A 107 25.95 -5.74 2.86
#